data_aac3491c21b23fb0a369ca4f4520c2ca
#
_entry.id   aac3491c21b23fb0a369ca4f4520c2ca
#
_cell.length_a   1.000
_cell.length_b   1.000
_cell.length_c   1.000
_cell.angle_alpha   90.00
_cell.angle_beta   90.00
_cell.angle_gamma   90.00
#
_symmetry.space_group_name_H-M   'P 1'
#
loop_
_entity.id
_entity.type
_entity.pdbx_description
1 polymer ?
#
loop_
_entity_poly.entity_id
_entity_poly.type
_entity_poly.pdbx_seq_one_letter_code
_entity_poly.pdbx_strand_id
1 'polypeptide(L)'
;MPVDYEAEYNNRARVPEHPEIFARWAREAEDYRAETMKERRAELGLSYGSSLRQFIDLFSPRRGVTAPLALFIHGGYWRSLDPSLFSHMARGLNAQGVAVGVVGYDLCPEVSIAEIIEQIRHACLFLWLRTGERMLIYGHSAGGHLAAAMVATDWQSLYPKAPADLVPAAYSISGLFDLTPLVGIPMAQDLRLNEAEARRVSPLFWPAPKGRVFDAVAGALESSEFLRQSRTVADSWGKAGAQTRYEEIAGTNHFTVIDALADPQSAMVGRLVALAPRQK
;
A
#
# COMPACT_ATOMS: atom_id res chain seq x y z
N MET A 1 30.80 10.13 4.56
CA MET A 1 30.00 11.32 4.91
C MET A 1 28.70 10.83 5.54
N PRO A 2 28.12 11.54 6.50
CA PRO A 2 26.79 11.18 7.01
C PRO A 2 25.77 11.22 5.87
N VAL A 3 24.74 10.38 5.96
CA VAL A 3 23.65 10.34 4.96
C VAL A 3 22.81 11.62 5.09
N ASP A 4 22.56 12.28 3.97
CA ASP A 4 21.62 13.40 3.89
C ASP A 4 20.19 12.83 3.71
N TYR A 5 19.53 12.54 4.82
CA TYR A 5 18.19 11.95 4.79
C TYR A 5 17.13 12.87 4.17
N GLU A 6 17.28 14.20 4.24
CA GLU A 6 16.37 15.11 3.52
C GLU A 6 16.46 14.89 2.01
N ALA A 7 17.67 14.84 1.45
CA ALA A 7 17.86 14.58 0.03
C ALA A 7 17.43 13.16 -0.38
N GLU A 8 17.63 12.16 0.49
CA GLU A 8 17.26 10.77 0.21
C GLU A 8 15.74 10.56 0.20
N TYR A 9 14.98 11.24 1.07
CA TYR A 9 13.53 11.05 1.21
C TYR A 9 12.69 12.11 0.50
N ASN A 10 13.29 13.16 -0.07
CA ASN A 10 12.56 14.20 -0.80
C ASN A 10 12.29 13.79 -2.25
N ASN A 11 11.36 12.86 -2.45
CA ASN A 11 11.03 12.30 -3.77
C ASN A 11 10.55 13.37 -4.77
N ARG A 12 9.88 14.45 -4.31
CA ARG A 12 9.42 15.52 -5.19
C ARG A 12 10.59 16.31 -5.76
N ALA A 13 11.63 16.56 -4.98
CA ALA A 13 12.85 17.20 -5.45
C ALA A 13 13.66 16.30 -6.40
N ARG A 14 13.64 14.97 -6.16
CA ARG A 14 14.34 13.99 -7.01
C ARG A 14 13.64 13.75 -8.36
N VAL A 15 12.32 13.99 -8.43
CA VAL A 15 11.50 13.82 -9.64
C VAL A 15 10.77 15.14 -9.92
N PRO A 16 11.43 16.13 -10.52
CA PRO A 16 10.85 17.45 -10.77
C PRO A 16 9.56 17.43 -11.61
N GLU A 17 9.41 16.42 -12.47
CA GLU A 17 8.23 16.19 -13.32
C GLU A 17 7.03 15.60 -12.56
N HIS A 18 7.11 15.41 -11.23
CA HIS A 18 6.02 14.86 -10.42
C HIS A 18 4.67 15.58 -10.59
N PRO A 19 4.57 16.90 -10.83
CA PRO A 19 3.27 17.55 -11.03
C PRO A 19 2.54 17.04 -12.28
N GLU A 20 3.28 16.76 -13.36
CA GLU A 20 2.72 16.20 -14.60
C GLU A 20 2.26 14.77 -14.40
N ILE A 21 3.04 13.98 -13.65
CA ILE A 21 2.68 12.60 -13.28
C ILE A 21 1.38 12.60 -12.46
N PHE A 22 1.25 13.47 -11.46
CA PHE A 22 0.05 13.56 -10.62
C PHE A 22 -1.17 14.04 -11.42
N ALA A 23 -0.99 14.99 -12.33
CA ALA A 23 -2.06 15.43 -13.24
C ALA A 23 -2.52 14.29 -14.16
N ARG A 24 -1.61 13.46 -14.62
CA ARG A 24 -1.92 12.25 -15.40
C ARG A 24 -2.70 11.24 -14.55
N TRP A 25 -2.24 10.92 -13.35
CA TRP A 25 -2.95 10.01 -12.44
C TRP A 25 -4.38 10.49 -12.14
N ALA A 26 -4.56 11.80 -11.91
CA ALA A 26 -5.91 12.36 -11.66
C ALA A 26 -6.86 12.08 -12.83
N ARG A 27 -6.42 12.33 -14.08
CA ARG A 27 -7.22 12.05 -15.28
C ARG A 27 -7.52 10.57 -15.45
N GLU A 28 -6.48 9.72 -15.36
CA GLU A 28 -6.65 8.26 -15.52
C GLU A 28 -7.55 7.66 -14.44
N ALA A 29 -7.49 8.18 -13.22
CA ALA A 29 -8.35 7.75 -12.12
C ALA A 29 -9.80 8.18 -12.33
N GLU A 30 -10.04 9.42 -12.80
CA GLU A 30 -11.37 9.92 -13.14
C GLU A 30 -11.99 9.10 -14.27
N ASP A 31 -11.24 8.89 -15.35
CA ASP A 31 -11.68 8.08 -16.49
C ASP A 31 -12.04 6.65 -16.06
N TYR A 32 -11.22 6.04 -15.21
CA TYR A 32 -11.47 4.68 -14.72
C TYR A 32 -12.71 4.59 -13.81
N ARG A 33 -12.92 5.58 -12.94
CA ARG A 33 -14.17 5.67 -12.14
C ARG A 33 -15.39 5.82 -13.04
N ALA A 34 -15.34 6.72 -14.03
CA ALA A 34 -16.43 6.94 -14.95
C ALA A 34 -16.77 5.65 -15.75
N GLU A 35 -15.76 4.96 -16.26
CA GLU A 35 -15.92 3.67 -16.95
C GLU A 35 -16.60 2.63 -16.05
N THR A 36 -16.03 2.41 -14.85
CA THR A 36 -16.52 1.36 -13.95
C THR A 36 -17.88 1.64 -13.36
N MET A 37 -18.23 2.91 -13.11
CA MET A 37 -19.58 3.33 -12.71
C MET A 37 -20.60 3.08 -13.83
N LYS A 38 -20.29 3.45 -15.08
CA LYS A 38 -21.15 3.18 -16.25
C LYS A 38 -21.41 1.68 -16.42
N GLU A 39 -20.40 0.86 -16.15
CA GLU A 39 -20.51 -0.61 -16.21
C GLU A 39 -21.10 -1.23 -14.94
N ARG A 40 -21.46 -0.44 -13.94
CA ARG A 40 -21.97 -0.88 -12.61
C ARG A 40 -21.02 -1.84 -11.91
N ARG A 41 -19.71 -1.59 -12.00
CA ARG A 41 -18.63 -2.37 -11.40
C ARG A 41 -17.91 -1.62 -10.26
N ALA A 42 -18.34 -0.41 -9.94
CA ALA A 42 -17.78 0.37 -8.83
C ALA A 42 -18.82 0.62 -7.76
N GLU A 43 -18.45 0.42 -6.50
CA GLU A 43 -19.13 0.91 -5.32
C GLU A 43 -18.21 1.93 -4.66
N LEU A 44 -18.56 3.22 -4.78
CA LEU A 44 -17.73 4.32 -4.29
C LEU A 44 -18.16 4.77 -2.89
N GLY A 45 -17.18 5.20 -2.08
CA GLY A 45 -17.46 5.82 -0.79
C GLY A 45 -17.98 4.86 0.27
N LEU A 46 -17.61 3.57 0.25
CA LEU A 46 -17.97 2.62 1.30
C LEU A 46 -17.30 3.01 2.62
N SER A 47 -18.04 3.66 3.51
CA SER A 47 -17.52 4.12 4.81
C SER A 47 -17.19 2.92 5.71
N TYR A 48 -15.95 2.87 6.22
CA TYR A 48 -15.51 1.89 7.21
C TYR A 48 -15.25 2.49 8.60
N GLY A 49 -15.38 3.82 8.72
CA GLY A 49 -15.17 4.56 9.96
C GLY A 49 -15.97 5.85 10.01
N SER A 50 -15.68 6.71 10.97
CA SER A 50 -16.46 7.91 11.24
C SER A 50 -16.00 9.18 10.50
N SER A 51 -14.77 9.20 10.01
CA SER A 51 -14.22 10.32 9.25
C SER A 51 -14.62 10.25 7.77
N LEU A 52 -14.70 11.41 7.12
CA LEU A 52 -14.96 11.52 5.68
C LEU A 52 -13.84 10.90 4.82
N ARG A 53 -12.65 10.69 5.37
CA ARG A 53 -11.53 10.05 4.68
C ARG A 53 -11.48 8.54 4.88
N GLN A 54 -12.27 8.00 5.83
CA GLN A 54 -12.33 6.58 6.14
C GLN A 54 -13.34 5.86 5.25
N PHE A 55 -13.02 5.74 3.95
CA PHE A 55 -13.85 5.06 2.98
C PHE A 55 -13.03 4.17 2.04
N ILE A 56 -13.70 3.31 1.34
CA ILE A 56 -13.15 2.42 0.31
C ILE A 56 -13.95 2.60 -0.96
N ASP A 57 -13.27 2.81 -2.07
CA ASP A 57 -13.83 2.66 -3.41
C ASP A 57 -13.55 1.24 -3.88
N LEU A 58 -14.60 0.44 -4.06
CA LEU A 58 -14.48 -0.97 -4.45
C LEU A 58 -14.78 -1.14 -5.94
N PHE A 59 -13.80 -1.66 -6.67
CA PHE A 59 -13.88 -1.94 -8.11
C PHE A 59 -13.91 -3.44 -8.37
N SER A 60 -14.97 -3.91 -9.02
CA SER A 60 -15.19 -5.32 -9.34
C SER A 60 -14.70 -5.65 -10.75
N PRO A 61 -14.22 -6.88 -11.00
CA PRO A 61 -13.89 -7.34 -12.35
C PRO A 61 -15.15 -7.50 -13.21
N ARG A 62 -14.97 -7.57 -14.55
CA ARG A 62 -16.09 -7.72 -15.49
C ARG A 62 -16.82 -9.07 -15.40
N ARG A 63 -16.19 -10.10 -14.86
CA ARG A 63 -16.76 -11.45 -14.75
C ARG A 63 -16.45 -12.04 -13.37
N GLY A 64 -17.43 -12.76 -12.82
CA GLY A 64 -17.29 -13.59 -11.63
C GLY A 64 -18.20 -13.14 -10.47
N VAL A 65 -18.95 -14.06 -9.91
CA VAL A 65 -19.78 -13.84 -8.71
C VAL A 65 -18.89 -13.80 -7.47
N THR A 66 -17.72 -14.48 -7.53
CA THR A 66 -16.72 -14.57 -6.47
C THR A 66 -15.35 -14.29 -7.06
N ALA A 67 -14.79 -13.14 -6.73
CA ALA A 67 -13.47 -12.73 -7.18
C ALA A 67 -12.50 -12.67 -6.00
N PRO A 68 -11.23 -13.06 -6.16
CA PRO A 68 -10.19 -12.76 -5.18
C PRO A 68 -10.21 -11.28 -4.84
N LEU A 69 -9.90 -10.94 -3.59
CA LEU A 69 -9.95 -9.57 -3.09
C LEU A 69 -8.54 -9.02 -2.88
N ALA A 70 -8.31 -7.80 -3.32
CA ALA A 70 -7.11 -7.02 -3.01
C ALA A 70 -7.50 -5.63 -2.49
N LEU A 71 -6.62 -5.02 -1.69
CA LEU A 71 -6.77 -3.66 -1.18
C LEU A 71 -5.52 -2.86 -1.53
N PHE A 72 -5.69 -1.76 -2.27
CA PHE A 72 -4.65 -0.79 -2.58
C PHE A 72 -4.61 0.33 -1.56
N ILE A 73 -3.42 0.65 -1.06
CA ILE A 73 -3.18 1.74 -0.11
C ILE A 73 -2.25 2.76 -0.78
N HIS A 74 -2.73 4.02 -0.86
CA HIS A 74 -1.97 5.08 -1.51
C HIS A 74 -0.82 5.62 -0.65
N GLY A 75 0.14 6.29 -1.31
CA GLY A 75 1.24 6.99 -0.68
C GLY A 75 0.90 8.42 -0.26
N GLY A 76 1.95 9.25 -0.09
CA GLY A 76 1.82 10.67 0.27
C GLY A 76 2.35 10.98 1.67
N TYR A 77 3.31 10.22 2.16
CA TYR A 77 3.94 10.42 3.48
C TYR A 77 2.94 10.52 4.63
N TRP A 78 1.85 9.75 4.60
CA TRP A 78 0.75 9.78 5.59
C TRP A 78 0.14 11.17 5.83
N ARG A 79 0.49 12.20 5.05
CA ARG A 79 0.08 13.60 5.24
C ARG A 79 -0.49 14.28 3.99
N SER A 80 -0.62 13.57 2.89
CA SER A 80 -1.10 14.14 1.62
C SER A 80 -1.69 13.08 0.70
N LEU A 81 -2.30 13.56 -0.39
CA LEU A 81 -2.97 12.79 -1.42
C LEU A 81 -4.34 12.25 -0.95
N ASP A 82 -5.01 11.59 -1.87
CA ASP A 82 -6.37 11.09 -1.68
C ASP A 82 -6.60 9.85 -2.55
N PRO A 83 -7.35 8.85 -2.10
CA PRO A 83 -7.58 7.61 -2.86
C PRO A 83 -8.20 7.86 -4.24
N SER A 84 -8.93 8.98 -4.43
CA SER A 84 -9.51 9.33 -5.72
C SER A 84 -8.49 9.51 -6.85
N LEU A 85 -7.22 9.80 -6.52
CA LEU A 85 -6.12 9.90 -7.49
C LEU A 85 -5.63 8.53 -7.99
N PHE A 86 -6.07 7.44 -7.38
CA PHE A 86 -5.48 6.11 -7.57
C PHE A 86 -6.46 5.05 -8.05
N SER A 87 -7.68 5.41 -8.43
CA SER A 87 -8.70 4.43 -8.85
C SER A 87 -8.23 3.55 -10.01
N HIS A 88 -7.46 4.10 -10.96
CA HIS A 88 -6.88 3.37 -12.09
C HIS A 88 -5.84 2.32 -11.69
N MET A 89 -5.30 2.34 -10.46
CA MET A 89 -4.41 1.30 -9.93
C MET A 89 -5.13 -0.05 -9.72
N ALA A 90 -6.47 -0.05 -9.77
CA ALA A 90 -7.28 -1.26 -9.77
C ALA A 90 -7.40 -1.91 -11.16
N ARG A 91 -7.11 -1.16 -12.25
CA ARG A 91 -7.42 -1.57 -13.63
C ARG A 91 -6.77 -2.90 -14.02
N GLY A 92 -5.46 -3.06 -13.78
CA GLY A 92 -4.73 -4.26 -14.16
C GLY A 92 -5.27 -5.51 -13.45
N LEU A 93 -5.45 -5.45 -12.13
CA LEU A 93 -6.01 -6.55 -11.35
C LEU A 93 -7.47 -6.85 -11.70
N ASN A 94 -8.31 -5.83 -11.90
CA ASN A 94 -9.69 -6.04 -12.33
C ASN A 94 -9.77 -6.74 -13.69
N ALA A 95 -8.89 -6.41 -14.63
CA ALA A 95 -8.83 -7.07 -15.93
C ALA A 95 -8.43 -8.56 -15.81
N GLN A 96 -7.70 -8.91 -14.77
CA GLN A 96 -7.29 -10.28 -14.43
C GLN A 96 -8.26 -11.00 -13.46
N GLY A 97 -9.42 -10.42 -13.19
CA GLY A 97 -10.48 -11.07 -12.41
C GLY A 97 -10.38 -10.89 -10.90
N VAL A 98 -9.59 -9.96 -10.38
CA VAL A 98 -9.45 -9.65 -8.96
C VAL A 98 -10.25 -8.39 -8.62
N ALA A 99 -11.08 -8.42 -7.57
CA ALA A 99 -11.74 -7.23 -7.03
C ALA A 99 -10.74 -6.39 -6.23
N VAL A 100 -10.82 -5.07 -6.37
CA VAL A 100 -9.87 -4.16 -5.73
C VAL A 100 -10.58 -3.06 -4.96
N GLY A 101 -10.30 -2.96 -3.66
CA GLY A 101 -10.59 -1.77 -2.87
C GLY A 101 -9.45 -0.76 -2.99
N VAL A 102 -9.78 0.51 -3.14
CA VAL A 102 -8.82 1.63 -3.01
C VAL A 102 -9.21 2.39 -1.74
N VAL A 103 -8.35 2.34 -0.72
CA VAL A 103 -8.70 2.80 0.63
C VAL A 103 -8.17 4.19 0.92
N GLY A 104 -9.04 5.04 1.50
CA GLY A 104 -8.69 6.30 2.12
C GLY A 104 -8.43 6.15 3.61
N TYR A 105 -7.71 7.10 4.19
CA TYR A 105 -7.40 7.19 5.62
C TYR A 105 -7.15 8.64 6.01
N ASP A 106 -7.28 8.96 7.31
CA ASP A 106 -6.97 10.30 7.83
C ASP A 106 -5.46 10.57 7.73
N LEU A 107 -5.10 11.85 7.72
CA LEU A 107 -3.73 12.27 7.46
C LEU A 107 -3.09 12.92 8.70
N CYS A 108 -1.78 12.81 8.81
CA CYS A 108 -0.99 13.64 9.71
C CYS A 108 -1.08 15.12 9.25
N PRO A 109 -1.08 16.07 10.17
CA PRO A 109 -0.89 15.96 11.61
C PRO A 109 -2.20 15.74 12.41
N GLU A 110 -3.38 15.64 11.78
CA GLU A 110 -4.67 15.45 12.47
C GLU A 110 -4.67 14.16 13.28
N VAL A 111 -4.10 13.09 12.69
CA VAL A 111 -3.88 11.81 13.35
C VAL A 111 -2.40 11.40 13.29
N SER A 112 -2.00 10.45 14.12
CA SER A 112 -0.67 9.84 14.09
C SER A 112 -0.58 8.69 13.09
N ILE A 113 0.64 8.29 12.69
CA ILE A 113 0.87 7.09 11.86
C ILE A 113 0.31 5.84 12.54
N ALA A 114 0.39 5.76 13.87
CA ALA A 114 -0.20 4.64 14.61
C ALA A 114 -1.72 4.56 14.45
N GLU A 115 -2.42 5.69 14.52
CA GLU A 115 -3.87 5.75 14.30
C GLU A 115 -4.21 5.40 12.84
N ILE A 116 -3.40 5.82 11.87
CA ILE A 116 -3.57 5.42 10.46
C ILE A 116 -3.43 3.89 10.30
N ILE A 117 -2.47 3.26 10.97
CA ILE A 117 -2.34 1.80 10.98
C ILE A 117 -3.62 1.14 11.50
N GLU A 118 -4.21 1.64 12.60
CA GLU A 118 -5.48 1.12 13.13
C GLU A 118 -6.64 1.33 12.15
N GLN A 119 -6.71 2.47 11.48
CA GLN A 119 -7.73 2.73 10.46
C GLN A 119 -7.66 1.72 9.32
N ILE A 120 -6.46 1.41 8.81
CA ILE A 120 -6.31 0.40 7.76
C ILE A 120 -6.64 -1.01 8.28
N ARG A 121 -6.35 -1.34 9.54
CA ARG A 121 -6.83 -2.58 10.16
C ARG A 121 -8.36 -2.66 10.16
N HIS A 122 -9.03 -1.56 10.54
CA HIS A 122 -10.49 -1.49 10.49
C HIS A 122 -11.03 -1.63 9.06
N ALA A 123 -10.38 -1.02 8.07
CA ALA A 123 -10.74 -1.18 6.65
C ALA A 123 -10.66 -2.65 6.19
N CYS A 124 -9.59 -3.36 6.59
CA CYS A 124 -9.45 -4.79 6.30
C CYS A 124 -10.56 -5.63 6.97
N LEU A 125 -10.85 -5.37 8.24
CA LEU A 125 -11.94 -6.06 8.96
C LEU A 125 -13.30 -5.76 8.35
N PHE A 126 -13.57 -4.50 7.97
CA PHE A 126 -14.80 -4.09 7.29
C PHE A 126 -15.00 -4.87 5.98
N LEU A 127 -13.98 -4.94 5.13
CA LEU A 127 -14.06 -5.71 3.88
C LEU A 127 -14.26 -7.19 4.13
N TRP A 128 -13.53 -7.76 5.08
CA TRP A 128 -13.69 -9.17 5.43
C TRP A 128 -15.10 -9.48 5.95
N LEU A 129 -15.64 -8.66 6.86
CA LEU A 129 -17.00 -8.83 7.38
C LEU A 129 -18.07 -8.71 6.28
N ARG A 130 -17.81 -7.88 5.27
CA ARG A 130 -18.70 -7.67 4.13
C ARG A 130 -18.66 -8.82 3.12
N THR A 131 -17.48 -9.39 2.87
CA THR A 131 -17.23 -10.34 1.77
C THR A 131 -16.99 -11.76 2.23
N GLY A 132 -16.52 -11.97 3.46
CA GLY A 132 -16.01 -13.24 3.94
C GLY A 132 -14.61 -13.58 3.44
N GLU A 133 -13.99 -12.74 2.59
CA GLU A 133 -12.78 -13.06 1.85
C GLU A 133 -11.51 -12.60 2.57
N ARG A 134 -10.46 -13.42 2.48
CA ARG A 134 -9.07 -12.99 2.75
C ARG A 134 -8.61 -12.08 1.62
N MET A 135 -7.63 -11.24 1.89
CA MET A 135 -7.23 -10.23 0.90
C MET A 135 -5.72 -10.11 0.74
N LEU A 136 -5.29 -9.83 -0.48
CA LEU A 136 -3.97 -9.30 -0.77
C LEU A 136 -3.94 -7.81 -0.43
N ILE A 137 -2.91 -7.35 0.26
CA ILE A 137 -2.66 -5.92 0.44
C ILE A 137 -1.51 -5.50 -0.45
N TYR A 138 -1.71 -4.42 -1.21
CA TYR A 138 -0.61 -3.78 -1.93
C TYR A 138 -0.67 -2.27 -1.76
N GLY A 139 0.48 -1.62 -1.78
CA GLY A 139 0.52 -0.19 -1.52
C GLY A 139 1.81 0.45 -1.95
N HIS A 140 1.75 1.76 -2.15
CA HIS A 140 2.85 2.56 -2.63
C HIS A 140 3.37 3.52 -1.56
N SER A 141 4.70 3.62 -1.40
CA SER A 141 5.36 4.57 -0.50
C SER A 141 4.84 4.42 0.95
N ALA A 142 4.21 5.42 1.57
CA ALA A 142 3.51 5.29 2.85
C ALA A 142 2.48 4.15 2.82
N GLY A 143 1.80 3.89 1.69
CA GLY A 143 0.92 2.73 1.52
C GLY A 143 1.67 1.40 1.52
N GLY A 144 2.92 1.38 1.04
CA GLY A 144 3.79 0.21 1.13
C GLY A 144 4.20 -0.12 2.58
N HIS A 145 4.43 0.91 3.40
CA HIS A 145 4.59 0.76 4.84
C HIS A 145 3.32 0.16 5.48
N LEU A 146 2.15 0.70 5.16
CA LEU A 146 0.88 0.22 5.69
C LEU A 146 0.58 -1.21 5.23
N ALA A 147 0.95 -1.59 4.00
CA ALA A 147 0.86 -2.97 3.52
C ALA A 147 1.72 -3.94 4.34
N ALA A 148 2.95 -3.53 4.68
CA ALA A 148 3.83 -4.29 5.58
C ALA A 148 3.21 -4.41 6.98
N ALA A 149 2.63 -3.33 7.51
CA ALA A 149 1.94 -3.36 8.79
C ALA A 149 0.75 -4.34 8.79
N MET A 150 -0.02 -4.41 7.71
CA MET A 150 -1.18 -5.31 7.60
C MET A 150 -0.77 -6.78 7.55
N VAL A 151 0.26 -7.14 6.76
CA VAL A 151 0.72 -8.53 6.70
C VAL A 151 1.37 -8.99 8.01
N ALA A 152 1.95 -8.07 8.80
CA ALA A 152 2.54 -8.35 10.11
C ALA A 152 1.52 -8.32 11.27
N THR A 153 0.27 -7.95 11.01
CA THR A 153 -0.76 -7.84 12.06
C THR A 153 -1.17 -9.22 12.59
N ASP A 154 -1.29 -9.32 13.92
CA ASP A 154 -1.97 -10.44 14.60
C ASP A 154 -3.49 -10.16 14.62
N TRP A 155 -4.17 -10.69 13.60
CA TRP A 155 -5.59 -10.44 13.37
C TRP A 155 -6.49 -11.04 14.47
N GLN A 156 -6.11 -12.19 15.03
CA GLN A 156 -6.93 -12.83 16.06
C GLN A 156 -6.85 -12.12 17.41
N SER A 157 -5.72 -11.48 17.72
CA SER A 157 -5.61 -10.61 18.90
C SER A 157 -6.49 -9.36 18.78
N LEU A 158 -6.70 -8.83 17.55
CA LEU A 158 -7.58 -7.68 17.32
C LEU A 158 -9.06 -8.08 17.24
N TYR A 159 -9.35 -9.15 16.54
CA TYR A 159 -10.70 -9.66 16.36
C TYR A 159 -10.68 -11.20 16.35
N PRO A 160 -11.06 -11.88 17.45
CA PRO A 160 -10.91 -13.33 17.62
C PRO A 160 -11.58 -14.19 16.55
N LYS A 161 -12.58 -13.66 15.85
CA LYS A 161 -13.28 -14.35 14.76
C LYS A 161 -12.58 -14.21 13.40
N ALA A 162 -11.63 -13.28 13.27
CA ALA A 162 -10.91 -13.11 12.01
C ALA A 162 -9.99 -14.31 11.74
N PRO A 163 -9.80 -14.68 10.47
CA PRO A 163 -8.75 -15.65 10.13
C PRO A 163 -7.38 -15.14 10.58
N ALA A 164 -6.55 -16.01 11.14
CA ALA A 164 -5.19 -15.64 11.51
C ALA A 164 -4.40 -15.11 10.31
N ASP A 165 -4.71 -15.64 9.11
CA ASP A 165 -4.15 -15.25 7.83
C ASP A 165 -5.13 -14.39 7.00
N LEU A 166 -5.84 -13.45 7.63
CA LEU A 166 -6.74 -12.51 6.93
C LEU A 166 -6.00 -11.78 5.78
N VAL A 167 -4.73 -11.47 6.00
CA VAL A 167 -3.82 -10.93 5.00
C VAL A 167 -2.68 -11.94 4.81
N PRO A 168 -2.83 -12.94 3.90
CA PRO A 168 -1.81 -13.96 3.68
C PRO A 168 -0.60 -13.46 2.91
N ALA A 169 -0.76 -12.36 2.16
CA ALA A 169 0.29 -11.77 1.35
C ALA A 169 0.19 -10.24 1.31
N ALA A 170 1.35 -9.57 1.22
CA ALA A 170 1.41 -8.16 0.89
C ALA A 170 2.51 -7.87 -0.15
N TYR A 171 2.26 -6.81 -0.94
CA TYR A 171 3.16 -6.33 -1.98
C TYR A 171 3.42 -4.84 -1.76
N SER A 172 4.60 -4.51 -1.30
CA SER A 172 5.01 -3.15 -0.99
C SER A 172 5.82 -2.55 -2.13
N ILE A 173 5.38 -1.42 -2.65
CA ILE A 173 6.06 -0.69 -3.71
C ILE A 173 6.69 0.56 -3.09
N SER A 174 8.03 0.64 -3.10
CA SER A 174 8.78 1.79 -2.57
C SER A 174 8.42 2.14 -1.11
N GLY A 175 8.20 1.12 -0.28
CA GLY A 175 7.78 1.30 1.11
C GLY A 175 8.89 1.77 2.03
N LEU A 176 8.48 2.25 3.21
CA LEU A 176 9.36 2.60 4.32
C LEU A 176 9.08 1.65 5.49
N PHE A 177 10.11 1.04 6.05
CA PHE A 177 9.93 0.01 7.07
C PHE A 177 10.68 0.30 8.37
N ASP A 178 11.66 1.20 8.30
CA ASP A 178 12.35 1.86 9.41
C ASP A 178 12.12 3.37 9.29
N LEU A 179 11.31 3.95 10.17
CA LEU A 179 10.99 5.37 10.14
C LEU A 179 11.95 6.23 10.97
N THR A 180 12.94 5.63 11.63
CA THR A 180 13.90 6.38 12.45
C THR A 180 14.69 7.42 11.65
N PRO A 181 15.07 7.20 10.37
CA PRO A 181 15.70 8.24 9.56
C PRO A 181 14.83 9.47 9.28
N LEU A 182 13.50 9.36 9.42
CA LEU A 182 12.59 10.50 9.22
C LEU A 182 12.56 11.46 10.43
N VAL A 183 13.08 11.03 11.58
CA VAL A 183 13.10 11.89 12.78
C VAL A 183 14.00 13.09 12.54
N GLY A 184 13.42 14.28 12.62
CA GLY A 184 14.17 15.55 12.50
C GLY A 184 14.34 16.07 11.07
N ILE A 185 13.90 15.35 10.02
CA ILE A 185 13.91 15.94 8.67
C ILE A 185 12.74 16.93 8.50
N PRO A 186 12.99 18.12 7.88
CA PRO A 186 11.99 19.18 7.82
C PRO A 186 10.67 18.76 7.14
N MET A 187 10.75 18.00 6.04
CA MET A 187 9.56 17.58 5.31
C MET A 187 8.64 16.64 6.11
N ALA A 188 9.12 16.07 7.21
CA ALA A 188 8.37 15.13 8.05
C ALA A 188 7.85 15.77 9.36
N GLN A 189 7.89 17.10 9.49
CA GLN A 189 7.43 17.79 10.72
C GLN A 189 5.99 17.44 11.09
N ASP A 190 5.10 17.31 10.10
CA ASP A 190 3.70 16.95 10.33
C ASP A 190 3.52 15.52 10.88
N LEU A 191 4.51 14.64 10.72
CA LEU A 191 4.43 13.26 11.18
C LEU A 191 4.55 13.12 12.70
N ARG A 192 5.03 14.17 13.38
CA ARG A 192 5.19 14.25 14.87
C ARG A 192 6.00 13.07 15.44
N LEU A 193 6.98 12.56 14.69
CA LEU A 193 7.80 11.44 15.08
C LEU A 193 8.91 11.86 16.03
N ASN A 194 9.08 11.10 17.10
CA ASN A 194 10.33 10.99 17.86
C ASN A 194 10.89 9.57 17.67
N GLU A 195 12.11 9.29 18.18
CA GLU A 195 12.73 7.99 18.00
C GLU A 195 11.91 6.81 18.51
N ALA A 196 11.26 6.96 19.67
CA ALA A 196 10.45 5.91 20.27
C ALA A 196 9.21 5.61 19.39
N GLU A 197 8.53 6.66 18.94
CA GLU A 197 7.35 6.54 18.10
C GLU A 197 7.73 6.00 16.71
N ALA A 198 8.82 6.52 16.10
CA ALA A 198 9.32 6.03 14.84
C ALA A 198 9.60 4.52 14.89
N ARG A 199 10.28 4.03 15.92
CA ARG A 199 10.52 2.59 16.10
C ARG A 199 9.22 1.81 16.30
N ARG A 200 8.28 2.35 17.09
CA ARG A 200 7.00 1.71 17.39
C ARG A 200 6.16 1.46 16.14
N VAL A 201 6.16 2.41 15.21
CA VAL A 201 5.39 2.33 13.96
C VAL A 201 6.20 1.81 12.77
N SER A 202 7.39 1.30 12.98
CA SER A 202 8.27 0.73 11.94
C SER A 202 8.10 -0.80 11.85
N PRO A 203 7.49 -1.33 10.78
CA PRO A 203 7.27 -2.77 10.63
C PRO A 203 8.55 -3.61 10.66
N LEU A 204 9.71 -3.04 10.30
CA LEU A 204 11.00 -3.73 10.37
C LEU A 204 11.32 -4.24 11.79
N PHE A 205 10.86 -3.55 12.83
CA PHE A 205 11.11 -3.90 14.23
C PHE A 205 10.01 -4.77 14.86
N TRP A 206 8.98 -5.10 14.10
CA TRP A 206 7.90 -5.95 14.56
C TRP A 206 8.22 -7.44 14.36
N PRO A 207 7.48 -8.35 15.02
CA PRO A 207 7.57 -9.77 14.69
C PRO A 207 7.31 -10.00 13.20
N ALA A 208 8.22 -10.75 12.56
CA ALA A 208 8.07 -11.06 11.13
C ALA A 208 6.80 -11.89 10.89
N PRO A 209 6.11 -11.70 9.75
CA PRO A 209 4.89 -12.42 9.39
C PRO A 209 5.19 -13.84 8.93
N LYS A 210 5.57 -14.72 9.85
CA LYS A 210 5.97 -16.11 9.58
C LYS A 210 4.91 -16.85 8.75
N GLY A 211 5.36 -17.55 7.70
CA GLY A 211 4.49 -18.33 6.82
C GLY A 211 3.66 -17.50 5.84
N ARG A 212 3.71 -16.16 5.91
CA ARG A 212 3.05 -15.25 4.97
C ARG A 212 4.03 -14.79 3.89
N VAL A 213 3.50 -14.24 2.81
CA VAL A 213 4.30 -13.72 1.70
C VAL A 213 4.43 -12.20 1.80
N PHE A 214 5.64 -11.68 1.61
CA PHE A 214 5.91 -10.26 1.56
C PHE A 214 6.89 -9.93 0.43
N ASP A 215 6.39 -9.28 -0.61
CA ASP A 215 7.24 -8.75 -1.68
C ASP A 215 7.50 -7.26 -1.43
N ALA A 216 8.77 -6.86 -1.48
CA ALA A 216 9.23 -5.48 -1.39
C ALA A 216 9.90 -5.11 -2.71
N VAL A 217 9.28 -4.20 -3.47
CA VAL A 217 9.85 -3.71 -4.73
C VAL A 217 10.06 -2.21 -4.68
N ALA A 218 11.01 -1.72 -5.46
CA ALA A 218 11.28 -0.28 -5.59
C ALA A 218 11.68 0.03 -7.04
N GLY A 219 11.52 1.28 -7.47
CA GLY A 219 12.05 1.72 -8.74
C GLY A 219 13.58 1.80 -8.69
N ALA A 220 14.26 1.27 -9.71
CA ALA A 220 15.72 1.23 -9.75
C ALA A 220 16.39 2.62 -9.80
N LEU A 221 15.63 3.68 -10.11
CA LEU A 221 16.10 5.07 -10.13
C LEU A 221 15.77 5.82 -8.82
N GLU A 222 15.27 5.14 -7.80
CA GLU A 222 15.00 5.75 -6.50
C GLU A 222 16.27 6.03 -5.71
N SER A 223 16.12 6.70 -4.57
CA SER A 223 17.23 6.96 -3.68
C SER A 223 17.80 5.68 -3.06
N SER A 224 19.05 5.74 -2.64
CA SER A 224 19.72 4.61 -1.97
C SER A 224 18.96 4.15 -0.72
N GLU A 225 18.27 5.05 -0.04
CA GLU A 225 17.49 4.73 1.16
C GLU A 225 16.22 3.93 0.84
N PHE A 226 15.46 4.23 -0.22
CA PHE A 226 14.31 3.42 -0.62
C PHE A 226 14.73 2.01 -1.04
N LEU A 227 15.84 1.88 -1.78
CA LEU A 227 16.40 0.58 -2.15
C LEU A 227 16.87 -0.19 -0.91
N ARG A 228 17.62 0.49 0.00
CA ARG A 228 18.09 -0.11 1.25
C ARG A 228 16.91 -0.59 2.13
N GLN A 229 15.91 0.24 2.32
CA GLN A 229 14.73 -0.10 3.13
C GLN A 229 14.03 -1.35 2.61
N SER A 230 13.76 -1.42 1.31
CA SER A 230 13.08 -2.55 0.68
C SER A 230 13.90 -3.84 0.77
N ARG A 231 15.23 -3.76 0.54
CA ARG A 231 16.13 -4.90 0.68
C ARG A 231 16.23 -5.37 2.13
N THR A 232 16.38 -4.42 3.07
CA THR A 232 16.58 -4.74 4.49
C THR A 232 15.36 -5.47 5.08
N VAL A 233 14.14 -5.03 4.80
CA VAL A 233 12.94 -5.70 5.32
C VAL A 233 12.77 -7.10 4.71
N ALA A 234 13.00 -7.26 3.40
CA ALA A 234 12.93 -8.56 2.74
C ALA A 234 13.95 -9.54 3.34
N ASP A 235 15.20 -9.12 3.53
CA ASP A 235 16.24 -9.95 4.12
C ASP A 235 15.94 -10.30 5.59
N SER A 236 15.50 -9.32 6.38
CA SER A 236 15.21 -9.51 7.81
C SER A 236 14.03 -10.47 8.02
N TRP A 237 12.93 -10.23 7.34
CA TRP A 237 11.74 -11.05 7.48
C TRP A 237 11.90 -12.44 6.86
N GLY A 238 12.66 -12.54 5.76
CA GLY A 238 13.01 -13.83 5.15
C GLY A 238 13.77 -14.72 6.12
N LYS A 239 14.80 -14.18 6.79
CA LYS A 239 15.56 -14.89 7.84
C LYS A 239 14.69 -15.29 9.03
N ALA A 240 13.62 -14.56 9.30
CA ALA A 240 12.70 -14.81 10.40
C ALA A 240 11.50 -15.72 10.02
N GLY A 241 11.44 -16.24 8.79
CA GLY A 241 10.47 -17.26 8.36
C GLY A 241 9.27 -16.76 7.55
N ALA A 242 9.29 -15.52 7.06
CA ALA A 242 8.39 -15.07 6.00
C ALA A 242 8.90 -15.53 4.63
N GLN A 243 8.00 -15.63 3.64
CA GLN A 243 8.40 -15.83 2.25
C GLN A 243 8.57 -14.45 1.62
N THR A 244 9.81 -14.02 1.38
CA THR A 244 10.10 -12.67 0.93
C THR A 244 10.73 -12.64 -0.46
N ARG A 245 10.47 -11.54 -1.18
CA ARG A 245 11.12 -11.20 -2.44
C ARG A 245 11.49 -9.73 -2.43
N TYR A 246 12.69 -9.41 -2.91
CA TYR A 246 13.13 -8.05 -3.22
C TYR A 246 13.33 -7.91 -4.73
N GLU A 247 12.91 -6.78 -5.31
CA GLU A 247 13.10 -6.50 -6.73
C GLU A 247 13.25 -4.99 -6.98
N GLU A 248 14.19 -4.63 -7.86
CA GLU A 248 14.34 -3.28 -8.41
C GLU A 248 13.72 -3.23 -9.81
N ILE A 249 12.72 -2.35 -10.00
CA ILE A 249 12.03 -2.23 -11.29
C ILE A 249 12.81 -1.29 -12.19
N ALA A 250 13.45 -1.83 -13.21
CA ALA A 250 14.34 -1.09 -14.11
C ALA A 250 13.63 0.10 -14.78
N GLY A 251 14.34 1.23 -14.86
CA GLY A 251 13.89 2.43 -15.57
C GLY A 251 12.79 3.23 -14.89
N THR A 252 12.39 2.88 -13.65
CA THR A 252 11.34 3.57 -12.93
C THR A 252 11.86 4.36 -11.73
N ASN A 253 11.26 5.52 -11.48
CA ASN A 253 11.47 6.34 -10.29
C ASN A 253 10.35 6.09 -9.27
N HIS A 254 10.38 6.81 -8.14
CA HIS A 254 9.42 6.66 -7.05
C HIS A 254 7.94 6.81 -7.46
N PHE A 255 7.64 7.58 -8.50
CA PHE A 255 6.27 7.79 -8.96
C PHE A 255 5.89 6.88 -10.13
N THR A 256 6.79 6.70 -11.11
CA THR A 256 6.48 5.91 -12.31
C THR A 256 6.47 4.41 -12.05
N VAL A 257 7.04 3.94 -10.94
CA VAL A 257 7.07 2.51 -10.58
C VAL A 257 5.67 1.90 -10.46
N ILE A 258 4.64 2.68 -10.10
CA ILE A 258 3.26 2.19 -9.97
C ILE A 258 2.45 2.23 -11.27
N ASP A 259 2.97 2.83 -12.34
CA ASP A 259 2.26 2.88 -13.63
C ASP A 259 1.95 1.47 -14.16
N ALA A 260 2.82 0.49 -13.84
CA ALA A 260 2.63 -0.91 -14.18
C ALA A 260 1.34 -1.54 -13.59
N LEU A 261 0.76 -0.97 -12.53
CA LEU A 261 -0.50 -1.45 -11.92
C LEU A 261 -1.70 -1.27 -12.85
N ALA A 262 -1.67 -0.28 -13.74
CA ALA A 262 -2.74 -0.02 -14.71
C ALA A 262 -2.66 -0.94 -15.95
N ASP A 263 -1.53 -1.60 -16.20
CA ASP A 263 -1.33 -2.51 -17.32
C ASP A 263 -1.59 -3.97 -16.91
N PRO A 264 -2.66 -4.61 -17.42
CA PRO A 264 -2.99 -6.00 -17.09
C PRO A 264 -1.95 -7.03 -17.57
N GLN A 265 -1.04 -6.66 -18.48
CA GLN A 265 0.01 -7.52 -19.00
C GLN A 265 1.35 -7.33 -18.29
N SER A 266 1.46 -6.38 -17.35
CA SER A 266 2.69 -6.13 -16.64
C SER A 266 3.10 -7.30 -15.73
N ALA A 267 4.41 -7.51 -15.57
CA ALA A 267 4.94 -8.51 -14.65
C ALA A 267 4.47 -8.26 -13.20
N MET A 268 4.32 -6.98 -12.82
CA MET A 268 3.81 -6.57 -11.51
C MET A 268 2.37 -7.06 -11.29
N VAL A 269 1.46 -6.83 -12.23
CA VAL A 269 0.08 -7.33 -12.16
C VAL A 269 0.06 -8.86 -12.15
N GLY A 270 0.85 -9.53 -13.01
CA GLY A 270 0.98 -10.98 -13.00
C GLY A 270 1.39 -11.54 -11.63
N ARG A 271 2.34 -10.87 -10.97
CA ARG A 271 2.78 -11.26 -9.61
C ARG A 271 1.68 -11.03 -8.57
N LEU A 272 0.99 -9.90 -8.59
CA LEU A 272 -0.11 -9.60 -7.69
C LEU A 272 -1.27 -10.61 -7.82
N VAL A 273 -1.61 -11.02 -9.06
CA VAL A 273 -2.61 -12.08 -9.31
C VAL A 273 -2.18 -13.40 -8.68
N ALA A 274 -0.90 -13.76 -8.78
CA ALA A 274 -0.37 -14.98 -8.17
C ALA A 274 -0.40 -14.94 -6.63
N LEU A 275 -0.35 -13.75 -6.03
CA LEU A 275 -0.42 -13.52 -4.58
C LEU A 275 -1.85 -13.38 -4.06
N ALA A 276 -2.82 -13.05 -4.92
CA ALA A 276 -4.21 -12.91 -4.51
C ALA A 276 -4.75 -14.25 -3.97
N PRO A 277 -5.38 -14.24 -2.77
CA PRO A 277 -5.86 -15.48 -2.16
C PRO A 277 -6.96 -16.10 -3.03
N ARG A 278 -6.77 -17.34 -3.42
CA ARG A 278 -7.83 -18.10 -4.13
C ARG A 278 -8.92 -18.45 -3.12
N GLN A 279 -10.15 -18.34 -3.55
CA GLN A 279 -11.30 -18.83 -2.80
C GLN A 279 -11.22 -20.37 -2.65
N LYS A 280 -11.56 -20.85 -1.48
CA LYS A 280 -11.67 -22.29 -1.23
C LYS A 280 -13.00 -22.82 -1.73
#